data_ab81ef4d5510c8ef17037f5abdc05e8d
#
_entry.id   ab81ef4d5510c8ef17037f5abdc05e8d
#
_cell.length_a   1.000
_cell.length_b   1.000
_cell.length_c   1.000
_cell.angle_alpha   90.00
_cell.angle_beta   90.00
_cell.angle_gamma   90.00
#
_symmetry.space_group_name_H-M   'P 1'
#
loop_
_entity.id
_entity.type
_entity.pdbx_description
1 polymer ?
#
loop_
_entity_poly.entity_id
_entity_poly.type
_entity_poly.pdbx_seq_one_letter_code
_entity_poly.pdbx_strand_id
1 'polypeptide(L)'
;MSGILNFTSPSLSFGSTSVSVEPLEKDPQKVPFVAWYVGEKLFYRSDACHCFEELEFFAKRTAGYRLKESADSAAGKSSLQLLSPEHLAPVFLMWPHRRFNVRLSDAAKPEVPMMDGSAIPFFCEMRKFCGAPEELVFYDAPVHAEWDLGSDAAVYGHVRITPAETFEVEYVLDRNAARDGYDLKSAASVSIYSPENLYQIFMARTFIHQVELERARAAGLLAGVDESCGLLLDSATPNAECCSKFRIANEPAMHKILDLIGDLSFICPALPRVRIEITNGGHLSHRQIMEKIIPYVHAGIFTQV
;
A
#
# COMPACT_ATOMS: atom_id res chain seq x y z
N MET A 1 18.12 15.16 15.56
CA MET A 1 17.80 14.22 16.65
C MET A 1 17.44 12.90 15.98
N SER A 2 18.22 11.85 16.21
CA SER A 2 17.85 10.49 15.80
C SER A 2 16.83 9.96 16.79
N GLY A 3 15.59 9.83 16.38
CA GLY A 3 14.52 9.26 17.21
C GLY A 3 13.86 8.10 16.47
N ILE A 4 13.57 7.03 17.20
CA ILE A 4 12.81 5.90 16.67
C ILE A 4 11.34 6.14 16.98
N LEU A 5 10.51 6.09 15.93
CA LEU A 5 9.06 6.14 16.02
C LEU A 5 8.52 4.72 16.15
N ASN A 6 7.63 4.49 17.11
CA ASN A 6 7.02 3.18 17.31
C ASN A 6 5.51 3.27 17.12
N PHE A 7 4.96 2.36 16.34
CA PHE A 7 3.54 2.22 16.07
C PHE A 7 3.08 0.84 16.50
N THR A 8 2.00 0.77 17.24
CA THR A 8 1.42 -0.48 17.73
C THR A 8 -0.09 -0.43 17.66
N SER A 9 -0.68 -1.42 17.01
CA SER A 9 -2.14 -1.63 16.97
C SER A 9 -2.46 -3.07 16.55
N PRO A 10 -3.72 -3.48 16.54
CA PRO A 10 -4.14 -4.71 15.85
C PRO A 10 -3.75 -4.67 14.36
N SER A 11 -3.63 -5.85 13.76
CA SER A 11 -3.45 -6.05 12.32
C SER A 11 -4.47 -7.05 11.77
N LEU A 12 -4.47 -7.28 10.47
CA LEU A 12 -5.39 -8.21 9.82
C LEU A 12 -5.26 -9.63 10.38
N SER A 13 -4.03 -10.09 10.59
CA SER A 13 -3.74 -11.48 10.98
C SER A 13 -3.47 -11.67 12.46
N PHE A 14 -3.15 -10.59 13.21
CA PHE A 14 -2.71 -10.67 14.59
C PHE A 14 -3.46 -9.69 15.49
N GLY A 15 -3.67 -10.04 16.75
CA GLY A 15 -4.34 -9.18 17.72
C GLY A 15 -3.56 -7.91 18.07
N SER A 16 -2.25 -7.92 17.92
CA SER A 16 -1.38 -6.75 18.08
C SER A 16 -0.05 -6.97 17.37
N THR A 17 0.38 -5.98 16.60
CA THR A 17 1.69 -5.92 15.94
C THR A 17 2.34 -4.58 16.14
N SER A 18 3.66 -4.51 15.93
CA SER A 18 4.42 -3.28 16.10
C SER A 18 5.43 -3.11 14.98
N VAL A 19 5.56 -1.87 14.52
CA VAL A 19 6.60 -1.45 13.59
C VAL A 19 7.33 -0.24 14.14
N SER A 20 8.64 -0.21 14.01
CA SER A 20 9.46 0.97 14.29
C SER A 20 9.96 1.59 12.99
N VAL A 21 9.99 2.91 12.94
CA VAL A 21 10.55 3.69 11.84
C VAL A 21 11.66 4.58 12.39
N GLU A 22 12.85 4.45 11.84
CA GLU A 22 14.02 5.26 12.17
C GLU A 22 14.39 6.13 10.97
N PRO A 23 14.09 7.44 10.99
CA PRO A 23 14.62 8.38 10.02
C PRO A 23 16.13 8.53 10.22
N LEU A 24 16.89 8.26 9.17
CA LEU A 24 18.35 8.45 9.19
C LEU A 24 18.72 9.91 8.88
N GLU A 25 19.92 10.33 9.27
CA GLU A 25 20.40 11.66 8.96
C GLU A 25 20.37 11.92 7.45
N LYS A 26 19.94 13.13 7.08
CA LYS A 26 19.91 13.57 5.68
C LYS A 26 21.35 13.72 5.20
N ASP A 27 21.72 12.98 4.17
CA ASP A 27 23.02 13.02 3.53
C ASP A 27 22.80 13.17 2.02
N PRO A 28 22.99 14.36 1.45
CA PRO A 28 22.72 14.63 0.05
C PRO A 28 23.64 13.87 -0.92
N GLN A 29 24.71 13.26 -0.41
CA GLN A 29 25.64 12.45 -1.23
C GLN A 29 25.21 10.97 -1.29
N LYS A 30 24.24 10.56 -0.50
CA LYS A 30 23.79 9.15 -0.44
C LYS A 30 22.42 8.98 -1.10
N VAL A 31 22.29 7.91 -1.86
CA VAL A 31 21.01 7.52 -2.47
C VAL A 31 19.95 7.32 -1.37
N PRO A 32 18.77 7.93 -1.50
CA PRO A 32 17.64 7.69 -0.60
C PRO A 32 17.19 6.23 -0.67
N PHE A 33 16.68 5.71 0.44
CA PHE A 33 16.10 4.38 0.48
C PHE A 33 15.14 4.20 1.66
N VAL A 34 14.27 3.21 1.54
CA VAL A 34 13.52 2.62 2.65
C VAL A 34 14.00 1.18 2.81
N ALA A 35 14.61 0.87 3.96
CA ALA A 35 15.06 -0.48 4.27
C ALA A 35 14.08 -1.15 5.24
N TRP A 36 13.50 -2.24 4.83
CA TRP A 36 12.54 -3.03 5.60
C TRP A 36 13.25 -4.20 6.25
N TYR A 37 13.04 -4.36 7.55
CA TYR A 37 13.59 -5.45 8.36
C TYR A 37 12.47 -6.26 9.01
N VAL A 38 12.66 -7.56 9.09
CA VAL A 38 11.82 -8.47 9.88
C VAL A 38 12.72 -9.10 10.95
N GLY A 39 12.47 -8.74 12.22
CA GLY A 39 13.44 -8.93 13.28
C GLY A 39 14.75 -8.18 12.94
N GLU A 40 15.88 -8.87 13.02
CA GLU A 40 17.20 -8.30 12.71
C GLU A 40 17.60 -8.47 11.23
N LYS A 41 16.79 -9.13 10.40
CA LYS A 41 17.14 -9.44 9.02
C LYS A 41 16.60 -8.40 8.06
N LEU A 42 17.45 -7.89 7.18
CA LEU A 42 17.03 -7.08 6.04
C LEU A 42 16.11 -7.93 5.15
N PHE A 43 14.91 -7.41 4.91
CA PHE A 43 13.91 -8.03 4.05
C PHE A 43 13.99 -7.46 2.63
N TYR A 44 13.95 -6.15 2.50
CA TYR A 44 13.97 -5.43 1.22
C TYR A 44 14.53 -4.02 1.40
N ARG A 45 15.16 -3.49 0.35
CA ARG A 45 15.63 -2.10 0.31
C ARG A 45 15.29 -1.46 -1.03
N SER A 46 14.63 -0.32 -1.01
CA SER A 46 14.04 0.31 -2.20
C SER A 46 15.04 0.87 -3.21
N ASP A 47 16.31 1.11 -2.83
CA ASP A 47 17.38 1.47 -3.78
C ASP A 47 17.96 0.26 -4.52
N ALA A 48 17.60 -0.96 -4.09
CA ALA A 48 17.93 -2.21 -4.73
C ALA A 48 16.69 -2.80 -5.45
N CYS A 49 15.96 -1.97 -6.17
CA CYS A 49 14.69 -2.32 -6.83
C CYS A 49 14.79 -3.52 -7.77
N HIS A 50 15.99 -3.83 -8.33
CA HIS A 50 16.25 -5.05 -9.09
C HIS A 50 16.01 -6.33 -8.27
N CYS A 51 16.10 -6.27 -6.94
CA CYS A 51 15.79 -7.39 -6.06
C CYS A 51 14.28 -7.67 -5.92
N PHE A 52 13.41 -6.88 -6.57
CA PHE A 52 11.96 -7.15 -6.55
C PHE A 52 11.63 -8.53 -7.16
N GLU A 53 12.41 -9.00 -8.11
CA GLU A 53 12.26 -10.35 -8.68
C GLU A 53 12.46 -11.46 -7.64
N GLU A 54 13.16 -11.17 -6.54
CA GLU A 54 13.37 -12.09 -5.42
C GLU A 54 12.15 -12.16 -4.48
N LEU A 55 11.16 -11.27 -4.65
CA LEU A 55 9.95 -11.25 -3.86
C LEU A 55 8.83 -12.05 -4.53
N GLU A 56 8.18 -12.89 -3.74
CA GLU A 56 6.94 -13.55 -4.07
C GLU A 56 5.77 -12.80 -3.41
N PHE A 57 4.81 -12.38 -4.22
CA PHE A 57 3.56 -11.85 -3.72
C PHE A 57 2.57 -12.98 -3.48
N PHE A 58 2.07 -13.15 -2.24
CA PHE A 58 1.22 -14.27 -1.87
C PHE A 58 -0.11 -13.90 -1.22
N ALA A 59 -0.26 -12.69 -0.69
CA ALA A 59 -1.48 -12.28 -0.04
C ALA A 59 -2.59 -11.95 -1.05
N LYS A 60 -3.85 -12.16 -0.61
CA LYS A 60 -5.04 -11.92 -1.44
C LYS A 60 -5.85 -10.70 -1.01
N ARG A 61 -5.86 -10.36 0.29
CA ARG A 61 -6.70 -9.29 0.88
C ARG A 61 -5.89 -8.09 1.34
N THR A 62 -4.61 -8.25 1.57
CA THR A 62 -3.63 -7.22 1.88
C THR A 62 -2.37 -7.51 1.09
N ALA A 63 -1.49 -6.54 0.93
CA ALA A 63 -0.18 -6.75 0.35
C ALA A 63 0.62 -7.72 1.23
N GLY A 64 1.19 -8.75 0.64
CA GLY A 64 2.03 -9.71 1.33
C GLY A 64 3.18 -10.16 0.45
N TYR A 65 4.37 -10.07 1.00
CA TYR A 65 5.61 -10.36 0.32
C TYR A 65 6.39 -11.44 1.05
N ARG A 66 7.05 -12.28 0.30
CA ARG A 66 7.93 -13.35 0.79
C ARG A 66 9.22 -13.33 -0.02
N LEU A 67 10.36 -13.52 0.62
CA LEU A 67 11.59 -13.77 -0.10
C LEU A 67 11.51 -15.16 -0.74
N LYS A 68 11.77 -15.24 -2.04
CA LYS A 68 11.90 -16.52 -2.74
C LYS A 68 13.05 -17.31 -2.13
N GLU A 69 12.86 -18.60 -1.94
CA GLU A 69 13.93 -19.48 -1.45
C GLU A 69 15.02 -19.58 -2.53
N SER A 70 16.27 -19.34 -2.14
CA SER A 70 17.39 -19.70 -3.02
C SER A 70 17.47 -21.23 -3.13
N ALA A 71 17.90 -21.77 -4.27
CA ALA A 71 18.03 -23.20 -4.49
C ALA A 71 18.95 -23.91 -3.45
N ASP A 72 19.78 -23.13 -2.73
CA ASP A 72 20.69 -23.60 -1.69
C ASP A 72 20.11 -23.54 -0.27
N SER A 73 18.87 -23.07 -0.08
CA SER A 73 18.26 -23.04 1.25
C SER A 73 17.83 -24.45 1.66
N ALA A 74 18.39 -24.93 2.80
CA ALA A 74 18.03 -26.23 3.36
C ALA A 74 16.50 -26.32 3.57
N ALA A 75 15.87 -27.34 3.02
CA ALA A 75 14.44 -27.59 3.12
C ALA A 75 13.99 -27.52 4.61
N GLY A 76 13.03 -26.61 4.89
CA GLY A 76 12.41 -26.47 6.21
C GLY A 76 12.61 -25.13 6.93
N LYS A 77 13.32 -24.13 6.37
CA LYS A 77 13.35 -22.79 6.93
C LYS A 77 12.14 -22.02 6.38
N SER A 78 11.26 -21.56 7.27
CA SER A 78 10.18 -20.62 6.93
C SER A 78 10.78 -19.41 6.21
N SER A 79 10.35 -19.16 4.97
CA SER A 79 10.79 -17.99 4.22
C SER A 79 10.35 -16.71 4.95
N LEU A 80 11.23 -15.72 5.01
CA LEU A 80 10.95 -14.45 5.64
C LEU A 80 9.76 -13.77 4.93
N GLN A 81 8.80 -13.26 5.69
CA GLN A 81 7.58 -12.61 5.18
C GLN A 81 7.44 -11.20 5.72
N LEU A 82 6.74 -10.35 4.97
CA LEU A 82 6.30 -9.01 5.36
C LEU A 82 4.88 -8.77 4.85
N LEU A 83 3.99 -8.37 5.74
CA LEU A 83 2.57 -8.19 5.47
C LEU A 83 2.14 -6.74 5.68
N SER A 84 1.18 -6.31 4.90
CA SER A 84 0.43 -5.04 5.04
C SER A 84 1.30 -3.77 5.07
N PRO A 85 2.32 -3.59 4.19
CA PRO A 85 3.09 -2.35 4.16
C PRO A 85 2.33 -1.18 3.51
N GLU A 86 1.21 -1.42 2.82
CA GLU A 86 0.51 -0.52 1.92
C GLU A 86 0.03 0.79 2.56
N HIS A 87 -0.19 0.84 3.87
CA HIS A 87 -0.59 2.09 4.54
C HIS A 87 0.61 2.90 5.07
N LEU A 88 1.74 2.23 5.36
CA LEU A 88 2.96 2.91 5.80
C LEU A 88 3.86 3.34 4.62
N ALA A 89 3.97 2.49 3.61
CA ALA A 89 4.89 2.72 2.49
C ALA A 89 4.65 4.07 1.76
N PRO A 90 3.41 4.51 1.48
CA PRO A 90 3.19 5.76 0.76
C PRO A 90 3.60 7.00 1.56
N VAL A 91 3.76 6.89 2.87
CA VAL A 91 4.18 8.01 3.71
C VAL A 91 5.62 8.44 3.42
N PHE A 92 6.47 7.52 2.96
CA PHE A 92 7.85 7.83 2.60
C PHE A 92 7.96 8.70 1.34
N LEU A 93 6.93 8.74 0.49
CA LEU A 93 6.85 9.67 -0.64
C LEU A 93 6.91 11.14 -0.21
N MET A 94 6.50 11.44 1.04
CA MET A 94 6.54 12.80 1.58
C MET A 94 7.97 13.32 1.88
N TRP A 95 8.94 12.42 1.93
CA TRP A 95 10.36 12.74 2.17
C TRP A 95 11.24 11.87 1.26
N PRO A 96 11.12 11.99 -0.07
CA PRO A 96 11.72 11.07 -1.03
C PRO A 96 13.25 11.08 -1.02
N HIS A 97 13.86 12.18 -0.54
CA HIS A 97 15.32 12.31 -0.44
C HIS A 97 15.90 11.86 0.91
N ARG A 98 15.09 11.21 1.75
CA ARG A 98 15.55 10.67 3.03
C ARG A 98 15.76 9.16 2.97
N ARG A 99 16.46 8.68 3.99
CA ARG A 99 16.68 7.25 4.22
C ARG A 99 15.95 6.84 5.50
N PHE A 100 15.33 5.68 5.46
CA PHE A 100 14.57 5.13 6.57
C PHE A 100 14.91 3.67 6.82
N ASN A 101 15.05 3.29 8.09
CA ASN A 101 14.96 1.91 8.51
C ASN A 101 13.56 1.64 9.08
N VAL A 102 12.88 0.64 8.56
CA VAL A 102 11.57 0.17 9.02
C VAL A 102 11.73 -1.24 9.55
N ARG A 103 11.37 -1.49 10.80
CA ARG A 103 11.58 -2.77 11.45
C ARG A 103 10.31 -3.31 12.08
N LEU A 104 9.90 -4.49 11.63
CA LEU A 104 8.92 -5.30 12.33
C LEU A 104 9.68 -6.14 13.36
N SER A 105 9.49 -5.84 14.64
CA SER A 105 10.30 -6.39 15.73
C SER A 105 10.07 -7.88 15.96
N ASP A 106 8.82 -8.34 15.77
CA ASP A 106 8.43 -9.74 15.96
C ASP A 106 8.37 -10.48 14.62
N ALA A 107 9.37 -11.29 14.35
CA ALA A 107 9.42 -12.11 13.12
C ALA A 107 8.31 -13.18 13.05
N ALA A 108 7.65 -13.51 14.15
CA ALA A 108 6.49 -14.41 14.17
C ALA A 108 5.20 -13.68 13.80
N LYS A 109 5.20 -12.35 13.84
CA LYS A 109 4.07 -11.48 13.49
C LYS A 109 4.53 -10.38 12.52
N PRO A 110 4.96 -10.74 11.30
CA PRO A 110 5.64 -9.83 10.38
C PRO A 110 4.65 -8.94 9.61
N GLU A 111 3.74 -8.29 10.31
CA GLU A 111 2.67 -7.47 9.72
C GLU A 111 2.70 -6.06 10.28
N VAL A 112 2.59 -5.07 9.38
CA VAL A 112 2.47 -3.66 9.75
C VAL A 112 1.12 -3.45 10.47
N PRO A 113 1.08 -2.72 11.60
CA PRO A 113 -0.16 -2.46 12.33
C PRO A 113 -1.14 -1.63 11.49
N MET A 114 -2.44 -1.91 11.63
CA MET A 114 -3.50 -1.24 10.86
C MET A 114 -3.68 0.23 11.26
N MET A 115 -3.38 0.57 12.50
CA MET A 115 -3.69 1.86 13.10
C MET A 115 -5.20 2.16 12.98
N ASP A 116 -5.57 3.30 12.40
CA ASP A 116 -6.96 3.67 12.13
C ASP A 116 -7.44 3.23 10.73
N GLY A 117 -6.66 2.39 10.05
CA GLY A 117 -6.93 1.92 8.70
C GLY A 117 -6.57 2.90 7.59
N SER A 118 -5.89 3.99 7.91
CA SER A 118 -5.40 5.01 6.96
C SER A 118 -3.89 5.23 7.08
N ALA A 119 -3.30 6.08 6.24
CA ALA A 119 -1.89 6.46 6.35
C ALA A 119 -1.65 7.63 7.32
N ILE A 120 -2.71 8.30 7.80
CA ILE A 120 -2.61 9.53 8.63
C ILE A 120 -1.83 9.33 9.92
N PRO A 121 -2.04 8.28 10.73
CA PRO A 121 -1.30 8.12 11.98
C PRO A 121 0.21 8.05 11.76
N PHE A 122 0.65 7.34 10.73
CA PHE A 122 2.05 7.25 10.36
C PHE A 122 2.61 8.60 9.90
N PHE A 123 1.89 9.28 9.01
CA PHE A 123 2.27 10.59 8.51
C PHE A 123 2.40 11.63 9.62
N CYS A 124 1.42 11.72 10.51
CA CYS A 124 1.41 12.72 11.59
C CYS A 124 2.62 12.57 12.53
N GLU A 125 2.97 11.34 12.89
CA GLU A 125 4.13 11.08 13.75
C GLU A 125 5.44 11.34 12.99
N MET A 126 5.56 10.85 11.75
CA MET A 126 6.77 11.08 10.96
C MET A 126 7.02 12.57 10.68
N ARG A 127 5.97 13.35 10.44
CA ARG A 127 6.08 14.81 10.23
C ARG A 127 6.73 15.53 11.40
N LYS A 128 6.50 15.09 12.65
CA LYS A 128 7.12 15.69 13.85
C LYS A 128 8.66 15.56 13.82
N PHE A 129 9.18 14.49 13.21
CA PHE A 129 10.61 14.23 13.11
C PHE A 129 11.21 14.73 11.79
N CYS A 130 10.52 14.54 10.69
CA CYS A 130 11.02 14.86 9.36
C CYS A 130 10.77 16.31 8.97
N GLY A 131 9.86 17.01 9.66
CA GLY A 131 9.47 18.38 9.32
C GLY A 131 8.46 18.42 8.18
N ALA A 132 8.41 19.53 7.44
CA ALA A 132 7.50 19.69 6.32
C ALA A 132 7.79 18.65 5.22
N PRO A 133 6.74 18.17 4.50
CA PRO A 133 6.93 17.37 3.31
C PRO A 133 7.82 18.05 2.27
N GLU A 134 8.55 17.25 1.53
CA GLU A 134 9.39 17.66 0.40
C GLU A 134 8.58 17.52 -0.91
N GLU A 135 9.11 18.06 -2.02
CA GLU A 135 8.50 17.82 -3.33
C GLU A 135 8.54 16.34 -3.69
N LEU A 136 7.47 15.86 -4.34
CA LEU A 136 7.37 14.47 -4.77
C LEU A 136 8.34 14.19 -5.91
N VAL A 137 8.91 13.01 -5.92
CA VAL A 137 9.76 12.53 -7.02
C VAL A 137 8.95 11.68 -7.98
N PHE A 138 9.11 11.96 -9.28
CA PHE A 138 8.45 11.22 -10.36
C PHE A 138 9.49 10.63 -11.30
N TYR A 139 9.15 9.52 -11.93
CA TYR A 139 9.96 8.91 -13.00
C TYR A 139 9.11 8.53 -14.21
N ASP A 140 9.74 8.53 -15.37
CA ASP A 140 9.07 8.18 -16.61
C ASP A 140 8.87 6.67 -16.72
N ALA A 141 7.64 6.27 -17.03
CA ALA A 141 7.28 4.88 -17.27
C ALA A 141 6.35 4.84 -18.50
N PRO A 142 6.91 4.76 -19.74
CA PRO A 142 6.13 4.81 -20.99
C PRO A 142 5.38 3.50 -21.23
N VAL A 143 4.53 3.11 -20.27
CA VAL A 143 3.76 1.87 -20.30
C VAL A 143 2.43 2.09 -21.02
N HIS A 144 2.13 1.19 -21.96
CA HIS A 144 0.80 1.01 -22.53
C HIS A 144 0.39 -0.44 -22.28
N ALA A 145 -0.61 -0.66 -21.46
CA ALA A 145 -1.11 -1.98 -21.13
C ALA A 145 -2.60 -1.93 -20.78
N GLU A 146 -3.30 -3.01 -21.13
CA GLU A 146 -4.75 -3.12 -20.87
C GLU A 146 -5.09 -4.61 -20.71
N TRP A 147 -5.88 -4.96 -19.71
CA TRP A 147 -6.35 -6.33 -19.49
C TRP A 147 -7.58 -6.40 -18.61
N ASP A 148 -8.34 -7.48 -18.76
CA ASP A 148 -9.47 -7.79 -17.93
C ASP A 148 -9.07 -8.54 -16.64
N LEU A 149 -9.81 -8.31 -15.57
CA LEU A 149 -9.68 -9.02 -14.31
C LEU A 149 -10.74 -10.11 -14.23
N GLY A 150 -10.29 -11.34 -13.99
CA GLY A 150 -11.17 -12.51 -13.93
C GLY A 150 -10.66 -13.64 -14.82
N SER A 151 -11.59 -14.40 -15.36
CA SER A 151 -11.35 -15.44 -16.35
C SER A 151 -12.21 -15.19 -17.59
N ASP A 152 -11.91 -15.87 -18.70
CA ASP A 152 -12.70 -15.79 -19.94
C ASP A 152 -14.20 -16.04 -19.72
N ALA A 153 -14.56 -16.81 -18.67
CA ALA A 153 -15.94 -17.12 -18.31
C ALA A 153 -16.60 -16.08 -17.41
N ALA A 154 -15.83 -15.24 -16.71
CA ALA A 154 -16.34 -14.29 -15.73
C ALA A 154 -15.36 -13.10 -15.52
N VAL A 155 -15.46 -12.10 -16.39
CA VAL A 155 -14.78 -10.81 -16.21
C VAL A 155 -15.53 -10.01 -15.13
N TYR A 156 -14.80 -9.51 -14.13
CA TYR A 156 -15.38 -8.72 -13.05
C TYR A 156 -14.77 -7.32 -12.91
N GLY A 157 -13.69 -7.04 -13.63
CA GLY A 157 -13.00 -5.76 -13.58
C GLY A 157 -12.08 -5.57 -14.76
N HIS A 158 -11.40 -4.43 -14.79
CA HIS A 158 -10.53 -4.03 -15.88
C HIS A 158 -9.40 -3.14 -15.39
N VAL A 159 -8.25 -3.20 -16.06
CA VAL A 159 -7.10 -2.33 -15.83
C VAL A 159 -6.58 -1.78 -17.15
N ARG A 160 -6.30 -0.47 -17.17
CA ARG A 160 -5.62 0.20 -18.28
C ARG A 160 -4.53 1.11 -17.74
N ILE A 161 -3.36 1.11 -18.37
CA ILE A 161 -2.22 1.97 -18.06
C ILE A 161 -1.82 2.70 -19.33
N THR A 162 -1.65 4.02 -19.22
CA THR A 162 -1.11 4.88 -20.30
C THR A 162 -0.10 5.87 -19.71
N PRO A 163 0.89 6.35 -20.49
CA PRO A 163 1.76 7.44 -20.06
C PRO A 163 0.97 8.70 -19.72
N ALA A 164 1.45 9.49 -18.75
CA ALA A 164 0.88 10.78 -18.35
C ALA A 164 1.99 11.74 -17.89
N GLU A 165 1.65 13.00 -17.66
CA GLU A 165 2.58 14.02 -17.15
C GLU A 165 2.85 13.87 -15.64
N THR A 166 1.87 13.31 -14.92
CA THR A 166 1.94 13.05 -13.47
C THR A 166 1.45 11.64 -13.16
N PHE A 167 1.30 11.31 -11.88
CA PHE A 167 0.63 10.08 -11.48
C PHE A 167 -0.88 10.33 -11.37
N GLU A 168 -1.64 9.69 -12.23
CA GLU A 168 -3.09 9.82 -12.31
C GLU A 168 -3.75 8.46 -12.08
N VAL A 169 -4.81 8.42 -11.29
CA VAL A 169 -5.57 7.20 -11.03
C VAL A 169 -7.06 7.48 -11.10
N GLU A 170 -7.77 6.63 -11.83
CA GLU A 170 -9.22 6.48 -11.75
C GLU A 170 -9.54 5.10 -11.22
N TYR A 171 -10.24 5.04 -10.09
CA TYR A 171 -10.59 3.77 -9.44
C TYR A 171 -12.09 3.66 -9.25
N VAL A 172 -12.69 2.62 -9.82
CA VAL A 172 -14.11 2.33 -9.74
C VAL A 172 -14.31 1.03 -8.97
N LEU A 173 -15.09 1.09 -7.90
CA LEU A 173 -15.67 -0.07 -7.22
C LEU A 173 -17.13 -0.20 -7.65
N ASP A 174 -17.43 -1.28 -8.33
CA ASP A 174 -18.80 -1.66 -8.72
C ASP A 174 -19.06 -3.11 -8.29
N ARG A 175 -19.30 -3.27 -6.97
CA ARG A 175 -19.63 -4.54 -6.34
C ARG A 175 -21.11 -4.76 -6.42
N ASN A 176 -21.53 -6.00 -6.61
CA ASN A 176 -22.94 -6.37 -6.62
C ASN A 176 -23.20 -7.63 -5.79
N ALA A 177 -24.39 -7.69 -5.18
CA ALA A 177 -24.76 -8.75 -4.25
C ALA A 177 -24.69 -10.16 -4.85
N ALA A 178 -24.95 -10.33 -6.14
CA ALA A 178 -24.93 -11.63 -6.80
C ALA A 178 -23.50 -12.21 -6.92
N ARG A 179 -22.51 -11.35 -7.16
CA ARG A 179 -21.11 -11.76 -7.31
C ARG A 179 -20.34 -11.68 -5.98
N ASP A 180 -20.51 -10.60 -5.23
CA ASP A 180 -19.67 -10.24 -4.09
C ASP A 180 -20.33 -10.53 -2.74
N GLY A 181 -21.66 -10.73 -2.74
CA GLY A 181 -22.47 -10.92 -1.54
C GLY A 181 -22.97 -9.61 -0.92
N TYR A 182 -22.64 -8.46 -1.50
CA TYR A 182 -23.08 -7.13 -1.11
C TYR A 182 -22.95 -6.13 -2.27
N ASP A 183 -23.68 -5.03 -2.19
CA ASP A 183 -23.61 -3.94 -3.15
C ASP A 183 -22.68 -2.84 -2.62
N LEU A 184 -21.80 -2.32 -3.48
CA LEU A 184 -20.96 -1.16 -3.19
C LEU A 184 -20.63 -0.45 -4.48
N LYS A 185 -21.02 0.84 -4.57
CA LYS A 185 -20.62 1.73 -5.66
C LYS A 185 -19.82 2.90 -5.11
N SER A 186 -18.59 3.02 -5.56
CA SER A 186 -17.71 4.13 -5.19
C SER A 186 -16.73 4.36 -6.32
N ALA A 187 -16.52 5.61 -6.71
CA ALA A 187 -15.56 5.95 -7.75
C ALA A 187 -14.78 7.21 -7.37
N ALA A 188 -13.49 7.21 -7.63
CA ALA A 188 -12.62 8.36 -7.40
C ALA A 188 -11.63 8.52 -8.56
N SER A 189 -11.32 9.77 -8.90
CA SER A 189 -10.27 10.12 -9.85
C SER A 189 -9.38 11.17 -9.21
N VAL A 190 -8.06 10.94 -9.26
CA VAL A 190 -7.05 11.81 -8.66
C VAL A 190 -5.89 12.03 -9.60
N SER A 191 -5.29 13.22 -9.54
CA SER A 191 -4.00 13.54 -10.13
C SER A 191 -3.07 13.98 -9.02
N ILE A 192 -1.93 13.30 -8.88
CA ILE A 192 -0.97 13.55 -7.79
C ILE A 192 0.23 14.26 -8.41
N TYR A 193 0.42 15.52 -8.02
CA TYR A 193 1.54 16.35 -8.42
C TYR A 193 2.17 17.12 -7.26
N SER A 194 1.59 17.03 -6.05
CA SER A 194 2.10 17.68 -4.86
C SER A 194 1.85 16.85 -3.59
N PRO A 195 2.58 17.13 -2.49
CA PRO A 195 2.34 16.51 -1.19
C PRO A 195 0.90 16.71 -0.67
N GLU A 196 0.26 17.85 -0.98
CA GLU A 196 -1.10 18.15 -0.55
C GLU A 196 -2.12 17.20 -1.20
N ASN A 197 -1.95 16.87 -2.48
CA ASN A 197 -2.81 15.89 -3.16
C ASN A 197 -2.66 14.51 -2.53
N LEU A 198 -1.42 14.10 -2.25
CA LEU A 198 -1.15 12.81 -1.61
C LEU A 198 -1.72 12.77 -0.19
N TYR A 199 -1.63 13.86 0.58
CA TYR A 199 -2.20 13.97 1.91
C TYR A 199 -3.72 13.74 1.93
N GLN A 200 -4.46 14.23 0.93
CA GLN A 200 -5.90 13.98 0.82
C GLN A 200 -6.21 12.48 0.74
N ILE A 201 -5.38 11.72 0.03
CA ILE A 201 -5.54 10.27 -0.12
C ILE A 201 -5.20 9.55 1.18
N PHE A 202 -4.22 10.03 1.96
CA PHE A 202 -3.86 9.47 3.26
C PHE A 202 -5.01 9.43 4.26
N MET A 203 -6.03 10.27 4.09
CA MET A 203 -7.21 10.31 4.96
C MET A 203 -8.14 9.11 4.78
N ALA A 204 -8.05 8.41 3.64
CA ALA A 204 -8.93 7.31 3.31
C ALA A 204 -8.63 6.07 4.17
N ARG A 205 -9.62 5.62 4.93
CA ARG A 205 -9.53 4.42 5.77
C ARG A 205 -9.84 3.17 4.98
N THR A 206 -9.19 2.07 5.35
CA THR A 206 -9.60 0.74 4.90
C THR A 206 -11.04 0.45 5.29
N PHE A 207 -11.69 -0.43 4.55
CA PHE A 207 -13.08 -0.78 4.77
C PHE A 207 -13.30 -2.28 4.67
N ILE A 208 -14.32 -2.75 5.36
CA ILE A 208 -14.81 -4.12 5.25
C ILE A 208 -16.34 -4.10 5.31
N HIS A 209 -16.99 -4.93 4.49
CA HIS A 209 -18.42 -5.13 4.59
C HIS A 209 -18.73 -6.12 5.72
N GLN A 210 -19.86 -5.93 6.41
CA GLN A 210 -20.27 -6.79 7.54
C GLN A 210 -20.22 -8.28 7.20
N VAL A 211 -20.71 -8.68 6.02
CA VAL A 211 -20.66 -10.07 5.55
C VAL A 211 -19.23 -10.60 5.44
N GLU A 212 -18.28 -9.77 5.01
CA GLU A 212 -16.87 -10.15 4.94
C GLU A 212 -16.21 -10.19 6.31
N LEU A 213 -16.58 -9.26 7.20
CA LEU A 213 -16.09 -9.23 8.59
C LEU A 213 -16.45 -10.52 9.34
N GLU A 214 -17.71 -10.98 9.22
CA GLU A 214 -18.17 -12.23 9.84
C GLU A 214 -17.38 -13.44 9.32
N ARG A 215 -17.15 -13.51 8.01
CA ARG A 215 -16.33 -14.56 7.38
C ARG A 215 -14.87 -14.52 7.82
N ALA A 216 -14.30 -13.32 7.91
CA ALA A 216 -12.92 -13.15 8.34
C ALA A 216 -12.72 -13.55 9.81
N ARG A 217 -13.65 -13.16 10.68
CA ARG A 217 -13.62 -13.55 12.10
C ARG A 217 -13.80 -15.07 12.28
N ALA A 218 -14.69 -15.69 11.51
CA ALA A 218 -14.86 -17.15 11.50
C ALA A 218 -13.57 -17.88 11.03
N ALA A 219 -12.75 -17.24 10.21
CA ALA A 219 -11.43 -17.73 9.78
C ALA A 219 -10.29 -17.40 10.75
N GLY A 220 -10.58 -16.80 11.93
CA GLY A 220 -9.58 -16.41 12.93
C GLY A 220 -8.79 -15.13 12.61
N LEU A 221 -9.24 -14.37 11.60
CA LEU A 221 -8.65 -13.07 11.24
C LEU A 221 -9.33 -11.92 12.01
N LEU A 222 -8.73 -10.73 11.97
CA LEU A 222 -9.25 -9.49 12.56
C LEU A 222 -9.44 -9.56 14.08
N ALA A 223 -8.64 -10.37 14.78
CA ALA A 223 -8.64 -10.42 16.24
C ALA A 223 -8.18 -9.07 16.82
N GLY A 224 -9.05 -8.44 17.61
CA GLY A 224 -8.79 -7.11 18.20
C GLY A 224 -9.05 -5.93 17.26
N VAL A 225 -9.47 -6.16 16.00
CA VAL A 225 -9.90 -5.09 15.09
C VAL A 225 -11.34 -4.68 15.42
N ASP A 226 -11.54 -3.38 15.60
CA ASP A 226 -12.83 -2.74 15.84
C ASP A 226 -13.06 -1.56 14.88
N GLU A 227 -14.11 -0.77 15.12
CA GLU A 227 -14.48 0.38 14.27
C GLU A 227 -13.43 1.49 14.25
N SER A 228 -12.45 1.49 15.19
CA SER A 228 -11.36 2.45 15.19
C SER A 228 -10.27 2.11 14.16
N CYS A 229 -10.24 0.87 13.66
CA CYS A 229 -9.25 0.36 12.72
C CYS A 229 -9.66 0.47 11.25
N GLY A 230 -10.83 1.03 10.93
CA GLY A 230 -11.32 1.14 9.56
C GLY A 230 -12.81 1.43 9.49
N LEU A 231 -13.37 1.32 8.29
CA LEU A 231 -14.80 1.50 8.03
C LEU A 231 -15.52 0.16 8.01
N LEU A 232 -16.60 0.04 8.78
CA LEU A 232 -17.55 -1.05 8.63
C LEU A 232 -18.71 -0.58 7.73
N LEU A 233 -18.87 -1.25 6.59
CA LEU A 233 -19.97 -1.04 5.67
C LEU A 233 -21.05 -2.09 5.95
N ASP A 234 -22.31 -1.66 6.04
CA ASP A 234 -23.46 -2.52 6.23
C ASP A 234 -24.35 -2.53 4.99
N SER A 235 -25.29 -3.48 4.92
CA SER A 235 -26.25 -3.62 3.83
C SER A 235 -27.27 -2.48 3.75
N ALA A 236 -27.37 -1.63 4.78
CA ALA A 236 -28.21 -0.44 4.77
C ALA A 236 -27.53 0.75 4.06
N THR A 237 -26.26 0.60 3.67
CA THR A 237 -25.45 1.62 2.99
C THR A 237 -24.98 1.15 1.60
N PRO A 238 -25.89 0.74 0.68
CA PRO A 238 -25.47 0.24 -0.64
C PRO A 238 -24.82 1.31 -1.52
N ASN A 239 -25.04 2.59 -1.23
CA ASN A 239 -24.46 3.71 -1.94
C ASN A 239 -23.64 4.57 -0.96
N ALA A 240 -22.57 5.18 -1.46
CA ALA A 240 -21.72 6.13 -0.75
C ALA A 240 -22.44 7.38 -0.15
N GLU A 241 -23.76 7.38 -0.14
CA GLU A 241 -24.62 8.43 0.44
C GLU A 241 -24.61 8.44 1.97
N CYS A 242 -24.04 7.42 2.63
CA CYS A 242 -23.81 7.47 4.07
C CYS A 242 -22.60 8.35 4.43
N CYS A 243 -22.56 9.55 3.82
CA CYS A 243 -21.50 10.55 3.96
C CYS A 243 -21.19 10.96 5.40
N SER A 244 -22.09 10.72 6.36
CA SER A 244 -21.85 11.05 7.78
C SER A 244 -20.81 10.14 8.46
N LYS A 245 -20.47 8.98 7.85
CA LYS A 245 -19.44 8.06 8.36
C LYS A 245 -18.10 8.23 7.64
N PHE A 246 -18.06 8.80 6.45
CA PHE A 246 -16.85 8.96 5.66
C PHE A 246 -16.09 10.25 6.05
N ARG A 247 -14.76 10.15 6.10
CA ARG A 247 -13.86 11.31 6.32
C ARG A 247 -13.75 12.17 5.08
N ILE A 248 -13.81 11.53 3.90
CA ILE A 248 -13.71 12.16 2.59
C ILE A 248 -14.72 11.55 1.64
N ALA A 249 -15.04 12.26 0.57
CA ALA A 249 -15.93 11.75 -0.48
C ALA A 249 -15.36 10.48 -1.12
N ASN A 250 -16.22 9.51 -1.41
CA ASN A 250 -15.84 8.24 -2.04
C ASN A 250 -14.70 7.50 -1.31
N GLU A 251 -14.68 7.57 0.01
CA GLU A 251 -13.59 7.02 0.84
C GLU A 251 -13.22 5.57 0.47
N PRO A 252 -14.13 4.64 0.12
CA PRO A 252 -13.75 3.29 -0.31
C PRO A 252 -12.90 3.27 -1.59
N ALA A 253 -13.25 4.05 -2.63
CA ALA A 253 -12.45 4.14 -3.85
C ALA A 253 -11.12 4.88 -3.60
N MET A 254 -11.15 5.96 -2.81
CA MET A 254 -9.93 6.67 -2.39
C MET A 254 -8.98 5.78 -1.61
N HIS A 255 -9.49 4.89 -0.75
CA HIS A 255 -8.67 3.92 -0.05
C HIS A 255 -8.02 2.91 -1.01
N LYS A 256 -8.72 2.47 -2.05
CA LYS A 256 -8.11 1.61 -3.08
C LYS A 256 -7.01 2.31 -3.88
N ILE A 257 -7.11 3.63 -4.04
CA ILE A 257 -6.01 4.44 -4.58
C ILE A 257 -4.83 4.50 -3.58
N LEU A 258 -5.10 4.64 -2.28
CA LEU A 258 -4.07 4.57 -1.24
C LEU A 258 -3.32 3.22 -1.28
N ASP A 259 -4.06 2.10 -1.35
CA ASP A 259 -3.48 0.76 -1.46
C ASP A 259 -2.57 0.64 -2.69
N LEU A 260 -3.01 1.12 -3.86
CA LEU A 260 -2.20 1.10 -5.08
C LEU A 260 -0.90 1.91 -4.93
N ILE A 261 -1.01 3.13 -4.38
CA ILE A 261 0.16 3.97 -4.11
C ILE A 261 1.10 3.28 -3.13
N GLY A 262 0.54 2.64 -2.10
CA GLY A 262 1.27 1.89 -1.10
C GLY A 262 2.04 0.72 -1.69
N ASP A 263 1.40 -0.07 -2.54
CA ASP A 263 2.03 -1.19 -3.24
C ASP A 263 3.18 -0.72 -4.15
N LEU A 264 3.00 0.38 -4.89
CA LEU A 264 4.04 0.98 -5.73
C LEU A 264 5.18 1.57 -4.89
N SER A 265 4.87 2.33 -3.85
CA SER A 265 5.87 3.02 -3.02
C SER A 265 6.67 2.09 -2.11
N PHE A 266 6.16 0.88 -1.83
CA PHE A 266 6.95 -0.17 -1.19
C PHE A 266 8.19 -0.52 -2.00
N ILE A 267 8.07 -0.52 -3.33
CA ILE A 267 9.17 -0.84 -4.23
C ILE A 267 10.14 0.34 -4.38
N CYS A 268 9.60 1.55 -4.56
CA CYS A 268 10.39 2.76 -4.76
C CYS A 268 9.64 3.97 -4.19
N PRO A 269 10.26 4.82 -3.35
CA PRO A 269 9.63 6.01 -2.80
C PRO A 269 9.56 7.16 -3.85
N ALA A 270 9.10 6.85 -5.05
CA ALA A 270 8.84 7.74 -6.17
C ALA A 270 7.62 7.25 -6.96
N LEU A 271 6.94 8.12 -7.68
CA LEU A 271 5.74 7.80 -8.44
C LEU A 271 6.01 7.76 -9.95
N PRO A 272 5.45 6.80 -10.69
CA PRO A 272 5.55 6.76 -12.15
C PRO A 272 4.67 7.84 -12.79
N ARG A 273 5.10 8.39 -13.93
CA ARG A 273 4.30 9.28 -14.78
C ARG A 273 3.36 8.45 -15.65
N VAL A 274 2.25 8.03 -15.09
CA VAL A 274 1.25 7.19 -15.76
C VAL A 274 -0.16 7.57 -15.33
N ARG A 275 -1.13 7.30 -16.20
CA ARG A 275 -2.55 7.22 -15.87
C ARG A 275 -2.96 5.76 -15.74
N ILE A 276 -3.57 5.40 -14.62
CA ILE A 276 -4.07 4.06 -14.33
C ILE A 276 -5.57 4.11 -14.12
N GLU A 277 -6.31 3.36 -14.90
CA GLU A 277 -7.76 3.20 -14.79
C GLU A 277 -8.05 1.78 -14.32
N ILE A 278 -8.76 1.65 -13.19
CA ILE A 278 -9.04 0.36 -12.57
C ILE A 278 -10.51 0.24 -12.21
N THR A 279 -11.13 -0.85 -12.63
CA THR A 279 -12.47 -1.24 -12.16
C THR A 279 -12.35 -2.53 -11.34
N ASN A 280 -12.88 -2.53 -10.12
CA ASN A 280 -12.95 -3.68 -9.21
C ASN A 280 -11.60 -4.37 -8.91
N GLY A 281 -10.50 -3.63 -8.97
CA GLY A 281 -9.18 -4.14 -8.66
C GLY A 281 -8.95 -4.41 -7.17
N GLY A 282 -7.74 -4.79 -6.83
CA GLY A 282 -7.20 -5.04 -5.51
C GLY A 282 -5.72 -5.42 -5.60
N HIS A 283 -5.10 -5.87 -4.51
CA HIS A 283 -3.64 -6.12 -4.46
C HIS A 283 -3.12 -7.07 -5.54
N LEU A 284 -3.93 -8.03 -6.02
CA LEU A 284 -3.51 -8.88 -7.15
C LEU A 284 -3.39 -8.11 -8.46
N SER A 285 -4.33 -7.21 -8.75
CA SER A 285 -4.23 -6.35 -9.94
C SER A 285 -3.14 -5.28 -9.75
N HIS A 286 -2.94 -4.75 -8.54
CA HIS A 286 -1.82 -3.86 -8.23
C HIS A 286 -0.48 -4.56 -8.49
N ARG A 287 -0.35 -5.84 -8.12
CA ARG A 287 0.83 -6.65 -8.46
C ARG A 287 1.07 -6.71 -9.97
N GLN A 288 0.03 -6.95 -10.77
CA GLN A 288 0.14 -6.97 -12.23
C GLN A 288 0.57 -5.61 -12.80
N ILE A 289 0.04 -4.51 -12.21
CA ILE A 289 0.45 -3.13 -12.55
C ILE A 289 1.93 -2.93 -12.21
N MET A 290 2.36 -3.32 -11.00
CA MET A 290 3.76 -3.22 -10.56
C MET A 290 4.70 -3.96 -11.52
N GLU A 291 4.36 -5.15 -11.98
CA GLU A 291 5.14 -5.93 -12.95
C GLU A 291 5.35 -5.22 -14.30
N LYS A 292 4.42 -4.33 -14.69
CA LYS A 292 4.55 -3.50 -15.89
C LYS A 292 5.39 -2.25 -15.66
N ILE A 293 5.40 -1.71 -14.45
CA ILE A 293 6.01 -0.42 -14.10
C ILE A 293 7.45 -0.59 -13.57
N ILE A 294 7.71 -1.63 -12.78
CA ILE A 294 9.01 -1.89 -12.16
C ILE A 294 10.20 -1.87 -13.12
N PRO A 295 10.11 -2.37 -14.37
CA PRO A 295 11.22 -2.29 -15.31
C PRO A 295 11.76 -0.88 -15.59
N TYR A 296 10.99 0.15 -15.26
CA TYR A 296 11.38 1.56 -15.41
C TYR A 296 11.96 2.17 -14.13
N VAL A 297 11.90 1.44 -13.01
CA VAL A 297 12.52 1.89 -11.76
C VAL A 297 14.02 1.65 -11.83
N HIS A 298 14.82 2.70 -11.68
CA HIS A 298 16.28 2.63 -11.74
C HIS A 298 16.93 3.56 -10.71
N ALA A 299 18.18 3.30 -10.35
CA ALA A 299 18.89 4.04 -9.31
C ALA A 299 19.04 5.56 -9.60
N GLY A 300 18.94 5.97 -10.88
CA GLY A 300 19.05 7.38 -11.28
C GLY A 300 17.80 8.24 -11.03
N ILE A 301 16.68 7.66 -10.56
CA ILE A 301 15.44 8.42 -10.32
C ILE A 301 15.66 9.61 -9.38
N PHE A 302 16.50 9.47 -8.35
CA PHE A 302 16.74 10.50 -7.35
C PHE A 302 17.91 11.45 -7.69
N THR A 303 18.56 11.27 -8.83
CA THR A 303 19.71 12.10 -9.27
C THR A 303 19.33 13.10 -10.35
N GLN A 304 18.08 13.15 -10.79
CA GLN A 304 17.59 14.04 -11.84
C GLN A 304 16.99 15.37 -11.32
N VAL A 305 17.35 15.75 -10.08
CA VAL A 305 16.92 17.02 -9.45
C VAL A 305 18.02 18.05 -9.51
#